data_b5314a66203953a1923fb9fd6b5c98b2
#
_entry.id   b5314a66203953a1923fb9fd6b5c98b2
#
_cell.length_a   1.000
_cell.length_b   1.000
_cell.length_c   1.000
_cell.angle_alpha   90.00
_cell.angle_beta   90.00
_cell.angle_gamma   90.00
#
_symmetry.space_group_name_H-M   'P 1'
#
loop_
_entity.id
_entity.type
_entity.pdbx_description
1 polymer ?
#
loop_
_entity_poly.entity_id
_entity_poly.type
_entity_poly.pdbx_seq_one_letter_code
_entity_poly.pdbx_strand_id
1 'polypeptide(L)'
;MDLSAQTFFSLDQFQHSAIFQGTRYAWEALEALAEYLKKQRLGKIEIELSSSVYLVNKEFISIGKGVMVEPGAYIQGPCIIGNNSIIRHGAYVRGNVITGEACVIGHASEVKHSILLNHACISHFNYVGDSILGNGVNLGAGVKCANFRLDHKLVSVHAGNEKIITRLKKLGAVIGDGTQIGCNCVTNPGAIIGKNVICHPCLTIGGYVPSYGKVKPAQKSIIVEK
;
A
#
# COMPACT_ATOMS: atom_id res chain seq x y z
N MET A 1 6.81 -1.55 22.31
CA MET A 1 5.72 -2.11 21.47
C MET A 1 6.34 -2.91 20.35
N ASP A 2 5.77 -4.08 19.98
CA ASP A 2 6.26 -4.85 18.82
C ASP A 2 5.71 -4.25 17.52
N LEU A 3 6.61 -3.80 16.64
CA LEU A 3 6.31 -3.22 15.34
C LEU A 3 6.96 -4.02 14.19
N SER A 4 7.24 -5.30 14.46
CA SER A 4 7.74 -6.24 13.45
C SER A 4 6.69 -6.54 12.39
N ALA A 5 7.11 -7.05 11.24
CA ALA A 5 6.19 -7.40 10.16
C ALA A 5 5.15 -8.44 10.59
N GLN A 6 5.53 -9.41 11.43
CA GLN A 6 4.65 -10.48 11.91
C GLN A 6 3.49 -9.95 12.76
N THR A 7 3.68 -8.83 13.44
CA THR A 7 2.60 -8.16 14.18
C THR A 7 1.47 -7.69 13.26
N PHE A 8 1.81 -7.27 12.05
CA PHE A 8 0.85 -6.68 11.09
C PHE A 8 0.41 -7.64 10.00
N PHE A 9 1.25 -8.62 9.63
CA PHE A 9 1.05 -9.43 8.44
C PHE A 9 1.18 -10.92 8.70
N SER A 10 0.29 -11.70 8.09
CA SER A 10 0.44 -13.13 7.91
C SER A 10 1.23 -13.34 6.62
N LEU A 11 2.47 -13.80 6.73
CA LEU A 11 3.43 -13.83 5.63
C LEU A 11 3.51 -15.18 4.91
N ASP A 12 2.90 -16.23 5.45
CA ASP A 12 3.05 -17.61 4.98
C ASP A 12 2.62 -17.83 3.53
N GLN A 13 1.61 -17.10 3.08
CA GLN A 13 1.07 -17.18 1.72
C GLN A 13 1.59 -16.07 0.80
N PHE A 14 2.43 -15.15 1.30
CA PHE A 14 2.97 -14.07 0.49
C PHE A 14 4.27 -14.50 -0.17
N GLN A 15 4.26 -14.61 -1.51
CA GLN A 15 5.40 -15.09 -2.29
C GLN A 15 6.70 -14.32 -2.03
N HIS A 16 6.60 -13.04 -1.69
CA HIS A 16 7.74 -12.16 -1.46
C HIS A 16 8.01 -11.91 0.03
N SER A 17 7.59 -12.82 0.91
CA SER A 17 7.79 -12.71 2.37
C SER A 17 9.26 -12.53 2.77
N ALA A 18 10.20 -13.01 1.95
CA ALA A 18 11.64 -12.85 2.18
C ALA A 18 12.09 -11.37 2.29
N ILE A 19 11.32 -10.40 1.74
CA ILE A 19 11.64 -8.97 1.87
C ILE A 19 11.57 -8.48 3.32
N PHE A 20 10.84 -9.18 4.18
CA PHE A 20 10.71 -8.85 5.60
C PHE A 20 11.75 -9.56 6.49
N GLN A 21 12.57 -10.45 5.92
CA GLN A 21 13.60 -11.17 6.68
C GLN A 21 14.69 -10.20 7.15
N GLY A 22 15.03 -10.30 8.44
CA GLY A 22 16.06 -9.45 9.07
C GLY A 22 15.62 -8.03 9.39
N THR A 23 14.37 -7.66 9.09
CA THR A 23 13.82 -6.36 9.50
C THR A 23 13.42 -6.37 10.97
N ARG A 24 13.76 -5.32 11.69
CA ARG A 24 13.28 -5.05 13.06
C ARG A 24 11.87 -4.47 13.04
N TYR A 25 11.63 -3.56 12.13
CA TYR A 25 10.36 -2.87 11.94
C TYR A 25 9.78 -3.16 10.57
N ALA A 26 8.46 -3.27 10.47
CA ALA A 26 7.79 -3.61 9.21
C ALA A 26 8.15 -2.67 8.05
N TRP A 27 8.32 -1.36 8.30
CA TRP A 27 8.63 -0.37 7.26
C TRP A 27 10.04 -0.49 6.69
N GLU A 28 10.97 -1.19 7.35
CA GLU A 28 12.32 -1.40 6.83
C GLU A 28 12.33 -2.23 5.54
N ALA A 29 11.27 -3.00 5.30
CA ALA A 29 11.08 -3.67 4.01
C ALA A 29 11.01 -2.70 2.82
N LEU A 30 10.54 -1.46 3.04
CA LEU A 30 10.54 -0.42 1.99
C LEU A 30 11.96 0.06 1.67
N GLU A 31 12.85 0.14 2.66
CA GLU A 31 14.26 0.48 2.42
C GLU A 31 14.95 -0.59 1.54
N ALA A 32 14.58 -1.86 1.76
CA ALA A 32 15.13 -2.99 1.01
C ALA A 32 14.48 -3.18 -0.38
N LEU A 33 13.33 -2.57 -0.65
CA LEU A 33 12.46 -2.89 -1.79
C LEU A 33 13.17 -2.76 -3.14
N ALA A 34 13.89 -1.68 -3.38
CA ALA A 34 14.59 -1.47 -4.64
C ALA A 34 15.68 -2.52 -4.89
N GLU A 35 16.47 -2.83 -3.87
CA GLU A 35 17.52 -3.85 -3.96
C GLU A 35 16.95 -5.26 -4.02
N TYR A 36 15.82 -5.50 -3.37
CA TYR A 36 15.09 -6.76 -3.48
C TYR A 36 14.62 -7.00 -4.90
N LEU A 37 14.00 -6.00 -5.55
CA LEU A 37 13.52 -6.08 -6.92
C LEU A 37 14.66 -6.32 -7.93
N LYS A 38 15.83 -5.70 -7.75
CA LYS A 38 17.02 -5.94 -8.60
C LYS A 38 17.50 -7.39 -8.57
N LYS A 39 17.28 -8.10 -7.46
CA LYS A 39 17.66 -9.51 -7.30
C LYS A 39 16.61 -10.46 -7.88
N GLN A 40 15.42 -9.98 -8.24
CA GLN A 40 14.37 -10.79 -8.85
C GLN A 40 14.59 -10.94 -10.35
N ARG A 41 14.17 -12.07 -10.91
CA ARG A 41 14.12 -12.25 -12.36
C ARG A 41 12.88 -11.57 -12.92
N LEU A 42 13.04 -10.31 -13.31
CA LEU A 42 11.96 -9.49 -13.88
C LEU A 42 11.83 -9.68 -15.40
N GLY A 43 10.80 -9.07 -16.00
CA GLY A 43 10.53 -9.04 -17.44
C GLY A 43 9.59 -10.13 -17.95
N LYS A 44 9.07 -11.00 -17.07
CA LYS A 44 8.12 -12.04 -17.46
C LYS A 44 6.68 -11.52 -17.37
N ILE A 45 5.99 -11.48 -18.53
CA ILE A 45 4.56 -11.13 -18.62
C ILE A 45 3.80 -12.36 -19.08
N GLU A 46 2.95 -12.92 -18.22
CA GLU A 46 2.26 -14.22 -18.45
C GLU A 46 0.82 -14.06 -18.96
N ILE A 47 0.49 -12.91 -19.53
CA ILE A 47 -0.80 -12.58 -20.12
C ILE A 47 -0.63 -11.84 -21.44
N GLU A 48 -1.67 -11.81 -22.25
CA GLU A 48 -1.76 -10.89 -23.39
C GLU A 48 -2.21 -9.52 -22.90
N LEU A 49 -1.61 -8.47 -23.43
CA LEU A 49 -1.92 -7.09 -23.10
C LEU A 49 -2.51 -6.36 -24.31
N SER A 50 -3.52 -5.55 -24.06
CA SER A 50 -4.02 -4.60 -25.06
C SER A 50 -2.94 -3.59 -25.45
N SER A 51 -2.91 -3.20 -26.73
CA SER A 51 -2.02 -2.11 -27.21
C SER A 51 -2.29 -0.76 -26.53
N SER A 52 -3.42 -0.62 -25.84
CA SER A 52 -3.78 0.58 -25.07
C SER A 52 -3.20 0.61 -23.66
N VAL A 53 -2.41 -0.39 -23.26
CA VAL A 53 -1.68 -0.42 -21.98
C VAL A 53 -0.30 0.16 -22.18
N TYR A 54 0.08 1.12 -21.34
CA TYR A 54 1.39 1.76 -21.42
C TYR A 54 2.38 1.07 -20.47
N LEU A 55 3.44 0.46 -21.03
CA LEU A 55 4.53 -0.15 -20.27
C LEU A 55 5.81 0.67 -20.44
N VAL A 56 6.42 1.08 -19.33
CA VAL A 56 7.70 1.80 -19.31
C VAL A 56 8.73 0.96 -18.57
N ASN A 57 9.92 0.78 -19.15
CA ASN A 57 10.95 -0.16 -18.69
C ASN A 57 10.40 -1.59 -18.58
N LYS A 58 9.81 -2.07 -19.68
CA LYS A 58 9.09 -3.35 -19.78
C LYS A 58 9.93 -4.53 -19.30
N GLU A 59 11.23 -4.49 -19.55
CA GLU A 59 12.21 -5.50 -19.12
C GLU A 59 12.29 -5.67 -17.60
N PHE A 60 11.79 -4.70 -16.84
CA PHE A 60 11.71 -4.74 -15.37
C PHE A 60 10.27 -4.89 -14.84
N ILE A 61 9.32 -5.30 -15.70
CA ILE A 61 7.92 -5.52 -15.30
C ILE A 61 7.63 -7.02 -15.35
N SER A 62 7.22 -7.60 -14.23
CA SER A 62 6.67 -8.95 -14.18
C SER A 62 5.18 -8.91 -13.89
N ILE A 63 4.40 -9.64 -14.71
CA ILE A 63 2.94 -9.76 -14.55
C ILE A 63 2.59 -11.24 -14.55
N GLY A 64 1.94 -11.68 -13.47
CA GLY A 64 1.58 -13.07 -13.23
C GLY A 64 0.40 -13.55 -14.07
N LYS A 65 0.07 -14.83 -13.91
CA LYS A 65 -1.03 -15.49 -14.60
C LYS A 65 -2.39 -14.96 -14.12
N GLY A 66 -3.36 -14.94 -15.04
CA GLY A 66 -4.72 -14.54 -14.73
C GLY A 66 -4.88 -13.06 -14.35
N VAL A 67 -3.84 -12.25 -14.49
CA VAL A 67 -3.93 -10.80 -14.27
C VAL A 67 -4.77 -10.17 -15.37
N MET A 68 -5.69 -9.28 -14.99
CA MET A 68 -6.44 -8.46 -15.92
C MET A 68 -5.86 -7.05 -15.90
N VAL A 69 -5.48 -6.53 -17.08
CA VAL A 69 -5.02 -5.14 -17.23
C VAL A 69 -5.96 -4.43 -18.21
N GLU A 70 -6.69 -3.46 -17.71
CA GLU A 70 -7.63 -2.68 -18.50
C GLU A 70 -6.92 -1.65 -19.40
N PRO A 71 -7.52 -1.28 -20.55
CA PRO A 71 -7.02 -0.22 -21.42
C PRO A 71 -6.76 1.08 -20.66
N GLY A 72 -5.66 1.77 -21.01
CA GLY A 72 -5.29 3.04 -20.38
C GLY A 72 -4.57 2.92 -19.05
N ALA A 73 -4.27 1.72 -18.58
CA ALA A 73 -3.37 1.53 -17.44
C ALA A 73 -1.92 1.91 -17.82
N TYR A 74 -1.21 2.57 -16.90
CA TYR A 74 0.20 2.93 -17.04
C TYR A 74 1.02 2.18 -15.99
N ILE A 75 1.96 1.35 -16.44
CA ILE A 75 2.79 0.51 -15.57
C ILE A 75 4.27 0.78 -15.87
N GLN A 76 4.99 1.26 -14.86
CA GLN A 76 6.42 1.52 -14.92
C GLN A 76 7.18 0.51 -14.05
N GLY A 77 8.19 -0.13 -14.63
CA GLY A 77 9.13 -0.99 -13.90
C GLY A 77 10.14 -0.17 -13.06
N PRO A 78 10.79 -0.81 -12.07
CA PRO A 78 10.64 -2.22 -11.72
C PRO A 78 9.37 -2.48 -10.90
N CYS A 79 8.65 -3.54 -11.25
CA CYS A 79 7.50 -3.99 -10.47
C CYS A 79 7.15 -5.47 -10.70
N ILE A 80 6.46 -6.04 -9.73
CA ILE A 80 5.89 -7.38 -9.79
C ILE A 80 4.40 -7.26 -9.49
N ILE A 81 3.57 -7.71 -10.42
CA ILE A 81 2.12 -7.82 -10.27
C ILE A 81 1.79 -9.32 -10.10
N GLY A 82 1.34 -9.70 -8.92
CA GLY A 82 1.03 -11.08 -8.57
C GLY A 82 -0.19 -11.63 -9.31
N ASN A 83 -0.30 -12.96 -9.34
CA ASN A 83 -1.34 -13.69 -10.07
C ASN A 83 -2.76 -13.19 -9.75
N ASN A 84 -3.67 -13.30 -10.72
CA ASN A 84 -5.09 -12.99 -10.56
C ASN A 84 -5.40 -11.55 -10.11
N SER A 85 -4.44 -10.65 -10.16
CA SER A 85 -4.63 -9.24 -9.81
C SER A 85 -5.34 -8.47 -10.93
N ILE A 86 -5.93 -7.34 -10.59
CA ILE A 86 -6.64 -6.47 -11.53
C ILE A 86 -6.02 -5.09 -11.51
N ILE A 87 -5.58 -4.62 -12.68
CA ILE A 87 -5.11 -3.25 -12.91
C ILE A 87 -6.14 -2.56 -13.78
N ARG A 88 -6.89 -1.63 -13.20
CA ARG A 88 -8.02 -1.00 -13.89
C ARG A 88 -7.59 0.19 -14.75
N HIS A 89 -8.54 0.65 -15.55
CA HIS A 89 -8.39 1.82 -16.41
C HIS A 89 -7.86 3.04 -15.64
N GLY A 90 -6.83 3.70 -16.19
CA GLY A 90 -6.23 4.88 -15.59
C GLY A 90 -5.41 4.63 -14.32
N ALA A 91 -5.19 3.36 -13.92
CA ALA A 91 -4.27 3.05 -12.84
C ALA A 91 -2.84 3.46 -13.20
N TYR A 92 -2.10 4.02 -12.22
CA TYR A 92 -0.73 4.48 -12.39
C TYR A 92 0.22 3.76 -11.43
N VAL A 93 0.96 2.77 -11.93
CA VAL A 93 2.01 2.06 -11.19
C VAL A 93 3.36 2.70 -11.51
N ARG A 94 4.01 3.33 -10.52
CA ARG A 94 5.20 4.17 -10.70
C ARG A 94 6.54 3.50 -10.37
N GLY A 95 6.60 2.21 -10.35
CA GLY A 95 7.83 1.48 -10.05
C GLY A 95 8.13 1.30 -8.56
N ASN A 96 9.06 0.39 -8.31
CA ASN A 96 9.34 -0.17 -6.98
C ASN A 96 8.04 -0.64 -6.31
N VAL A 97 7.25 -1.45 -7.01
CA VAL A 97 5.96 -1.97 -6.52
C VAL A 97 5.97 -3.48 -6.57
N ILE A 98 5.55 -4.10 -5.47
CA ILE A 98 5.23 -5.53 -5.42
C ILE A 98 3.77 -5.66 -5.02
N THR A 99 2.99 -6.40 -5.80
CA THR A 99 1.70 -6.91 -5.34
C THR A 99 1.76 -8.41 -5.14
N GLY A 100 1.08 -8.90 -4.12
CA GLY A 100 0.73 -10.29 -3.96
C GLY A 100 -0.36 -10.70 -4.96
N GLU A 101 -0.99 -11.83 -4.67
CA GLU A 101 -2.06 -12.38 -5.52
C GLU A 101 -3.40 -11.66 -5.30
N ALA A 102 -4.23 -11.65 -6.32
CA ALA A 102 -5.61 -11.14 -6.32
C ALA A 102 -5.75 -9.71 -5.77
N CYS A 103 -4.74 -8.88 -5.98
CA CYS A 103 -4.78 -7.46 -5.62
C CYS A 103 -5.56 -6.66 -6.66
N VAL A 104 -6.13 -5.53 -6.24
CA VAL A 104 -6.80 -4.59 -7.15
C VAL A 104 -6.10 -3.23 -7.06
N ILE A 105 -5.52 -2.78 -8.18
CA ILE A 105 -5.12 -1.39 -8.38
C ILE A 105 -6.17 -0.77 -9.29
N GLY A 106 -7.07 -0.03 -8.69
CA GLY A 106 -8.32 0.39 -9.31
C GLY A 106 -8.22 1.67 -10.13
N HIS A 107 -9.39 2.10 -10.61
CA HIS A 107 -9.50 3.26 -11.50
C HIS A 107 -8.85 4.51 -10.90
N ALA A 108 -8.01 5.16 -11.70
CA ALA A 108 -7.29 6.38 -11.37
C ALA A 108 -6.58 6.34 -10.00
N SER A 109 -6.13 5.15 -9.60
CA SER A 109 -5.33 4.94 -8.38
C SER A 109 -3.85 4.95 -8.72
N GLU A 110 -3.07 5.63 -7.89
CA GLU A 110 -1.62 5.71 -8.03
C GLU A 110 -0.94 4.90 -6.93
N VAL A 111 0.04 4.08 -7.31
CA VAL A 111 0.88 3.34 -6.38
C VAL A 111 2.35 3.48 -6.76
N LYS A 112 3.21 3.74 -5.78
CA LYS A 112 4.65 3.84 -5.96
C LYS A 112 5.41 3.38 -4.74
N HIS A 113 6.55 2.74 -4.94
CA HIS A 113 7.47 2.34 -3.88
C HIS A 113 6.72 1.69 -2.70
N SER A 114 5.92 0.66 -2.99
CA SER A 114 4.96 0.09 -2.04
C SER A 114 4.85 -1.42 -2.18
N ILE A 115 4.46 -2.07 -1.11
CA ILE A 115 4.22 -3.51 -1.03
C ILE A 115 2.74 -3.70 -0.68
N LEU A 116 2.01 -4.38 -1.55
CA LEU A 116 0.63 -4.80 -1.33
C LEU A 116 0.63 -6.32 -1.17
N LEU A 117 0.24 -6.83 -0.01
CA LEU A 117 0.11 -8.26 0.22
C LEU A 117 -1.14 -8.79 -0.50
N ASN A 118 -1.39 -10.10 -0.37
CA ASN A 118 -2.47 -10.75 -1.11
C ASN A 118 -3.85 -10.12 -0.84
N HIS A 119 -4.68 -10.03 -1.87
CA HIS A 119 -6.05 -9.50 -1.80
C HIS A 119 -6.17 -8.04 -1.36
N ALA A 120 -5.09 -7.28 -1.35
CA ALA A 120 -5.16 -5.85 -1.06
C ALA A 120 -5.88 -5.08 -2.18
N CYS A 121 -6.78 -4.18 -1.80
CA CYS A 121 -7.70 -3.51 -2.71
C CYS A 121 -7.61 -1.98 -2.56
N ILE A 122 -7.19 -1.30 -3.64
CA ILE A 122 -7.12 0.17 -3.76
C ILE A 122 -7.96 0.61 -4.95
N SER A 123 -9.29 0.54 -4.83
CA SER A 123 -10.23 0.42 -5.97
C SER A 123 -10.46 1.69 -6.75
N HIS A 124 -10.42 2.88 -6.13
CA HIS A 124 -10.85 4.13 -6.78
C HIS A 124 -10.12 5.35 -6.24
N PHE A 125 -9.44 6.09 -7.12
CA PHE A 125 -8.87 7.41 -6.81
C PHE A 125 -7.94 7.42 -5.59
N ASN A 126 -7.24 6.32 -5.32
CA ASN A 126 -6.36 6.19 -4.18
C ASN A 126 -4.95 6.66 -4.52
N TYR A 127 -4.24 7.16 -3.50
CA TYR A 127 -2.81 7.38 -3.56
C TYR A 127 -2.10 6.52 -2.50
N VAL A 128 -1.25 5.61 -2.95
CA VAL A 128 -0.45 4.72 -2.07
C VAL A 128 1.03 4.92 -2.40
N GLY A 129 1.70 5.71 -1.59
CA GLY A 129 3.13 5.97 -1.75
C GLY A 129 3.92 5.53 -0.53
N ASP A 130 5.04 4.84 -0.77
CA ASP A 130 5.99 4.43 0.28
C ASP A 130 5.26 3.73 1.45
N SER A 131 4.40 2.76 1.13
CA SER A 131 3.46 2.14 2.07
C SER A 131 3.45 0.62 1.97
N ILE A 132 2.99 -0.04 3.03
CA ILE A 132 2.78 -1.49 3.06
C ILE A 132 1.32 -1.75 3.43
N LEU A 133 0.60 -2.44 2.56
CA LEU A 133 -0.77 -2.86 2.78
C LEU A 133 -0.81 -4.38 3.00
N GLY A 134 -1.35 -4.82 4.13
CA GLY A 134 -1.49 -6.23 4.49
C GLY A 134 -2.53 -6.98 3.66
N ASN A 135 -2.66 -8.26 3.94
CA ASN A 135 -3.61 -9.14 3.24
C ASN A 135 -5.05 -8.66 3.46
N GLY A 136 -5.83 -8.59 2.37
CA GLY A 136 -7.24 -8.21 2.44
C GLY A 136 -7.51 -6.79 2.92
N VAL A 137 -6.52 -5.91 2.94
CA VAL A 137 -6.73 -4.49 3.21
C VAL A 137 -7.58 -3.88 2.10
N ASN A 138 -8.59 -3.10 2.50
CA ASN A 138 -9.40 -2.36 1.55
C ASN A 138 -9.35 -0.86 1.84
N LEU A 139 -8.96 -0.08 0.84
CA LEU A 139 -9.01 1.38 0.86
C LEU A 139 -10.24 1.85 0.10
N GLY A 140 -11.14 2.53 0.79
CA GLY A 140 -12.30 3.20 0.18
C GLY A 140 -11.87 4.26 -0.83
N ALA A 141 -12.81 4.72 -1.65
CA ALA A 141 -12.54 5.70 -2.70
C ALA A 141 -11.87 6.97 -2.12
N GLY A 142 -10.83 7.45 -2.80
CA GLY A 142 -10.16 8.69 -2.44
C GLY A 142 -9.25 8.63 -1.21
N VAL A 143 -8.93 7.45 -0.68
CA VAL A 143 -7.96 7.32 0.42
C VAL A 143 -6.57 7.70 -0.07
N LYS A 144 -5.83 8.46 0.75
CA LYS A 144 -4.47 8.89 0.45
C LYS A 144 -3.52 8.53 1.58
N CYS A 145 -2.50 7.74 1.28
CA CYS A 145 -1.39 7.49 2.19
C CYS A 145 -0.35 8.59 2.00
N ALA A 146 -0.49 9.70 2.76
CA ALA A 146 0.49 10.79 2.70
C ALA A 146 1.85 10.30 3.21
N ASN A 147 2.89 10.51 2.42
CA ASN A 147 4.20 9.90 2.66
C ASN A 147 5.33 10.90 2.94
N PHE A 148 5.06 12.18 2.88
CA PHE A 148 6.06 13.24 3.01
C PHE A 148 5.61 14.29 4.03
N ARG A 149 6.53 14.65 4.93
CA ARG A 149 6.29 15.66 5.97
C ARG A 149 6.41 17.07 5.40
N LEU A 150 5.49 17.95 5.77
CA LEU A 150 5.50 19.37 5.33
C LEU A 150 6.68 20.15 5.86
N ASP A 151 7.27 19.74 6.99
CA ASP A 151 8.47 20.36 7.57
C ASP A 151 9.80 19.80 6.99
N HIS A 152 9.72 18.95 5.97
CA HIS A 152 10.84 18.31 5.26
C HIS A 152 11.80 17.48 6.15
N LYS A 153 11.43 17.19 7.40
CA LYS A 153 12.21 16.34 8.31
C LYS A 153 12.01 14.85 7.98
N LEU A 154 12.84 14.00 8.57
CA LEU A 154 12.66 12.55 8.50
C LEU A 154 11.33 12.15 9.13
N VAL A 155 10.69 11.13 8.55
CA VAL A 155 9.45 10.60 9.11
C VAL A 155 9.74 9.92 10.43
N SER A 156 8.87 10.11 11.40
CA SER A 156 8.90 9.39 12.67
C SER A 156 7.58 8.65 12.88
N VAL A 157 7.71 7.44 13.42
CA VAL A 157 6.58 6.64 13.88
C VAL A 157 6.32 6.96 15.35
N HIS A 158 5.08 7.22 15.68
CA HIS A 158 4.62 7.45 17.06
C HIS A 158 3.79 6.25 17.50
N ALA A 159 4.30 5.49 18.48
CA ALA A 159 3.68 4.27 18.99
C ALA A 159 3.60 4.31 20.51
N GLY A 160 2.42 4.62 21.07
CA GLY A 160 2.26 4.95 22.48
C GLY A 160 3.08 6.19 22.86
N ASN A 161 3.92 6.07 23.88
CA ASN A 161 4.81 7.15 24.32
C ASN A 161 6.15 7.18 23.59
N GLU A 162 6.40 6.25 22.66
CA GLU A 162 7.65 6.15 21.93
C GLU A 162 7.58 6.92 20.61
N LYS A 163 8.67 7.61 20.30
CA LYS A 163 8.90 8.24 19.00
C LYS A 163 10.13 7.59 18.37
N ILE A 164 9.93 6.89 17.26
CA ILE A 164 10.97 6.19 16.51
C ILE A 164 11.27 6.97 15.25
N ILE A 165 12.52 7.40 15.06
CA ILE A 165 12.98 8.05 13.83
C ILE A 165 13.28 6.95 12.82
N THR A 166 12.57 6.95 11.68
CA THR A 166 12.64 5.89 10.67
C THR A 166 13.85 6.00 9.74
N ARG A 167 14.58 7.13 9.78
CA ARG A 167 15.62 7.52 8.81
C ARG A 167 15.12 7.72 7.38
N LEU A 168 13.83 7.54 7.13
CA LEU A 168 13.20 7.72 5.82
C LEU A 168 12.72 9.16 5.65
N LYS A 169 12.98 9.72 4.46
CA LYS A 169 12.37 11.00 4.03
C LYS A 169 10.91 10.83 3.63
N LYS A 170 10.55 9.63 3.18
CA LYS A 170 9.18 9.27 2.76
C LYS A 170 8.80 7.96 3.41
N LEU A 171 7.69 7.95 4.10
CA LEU A 171 7.00 6.77 4.63
C LEU A 171 5.52 7.13 4.72
N GLY A 172 4.69 6.41 3.99
CA GLY A 172 3.24 6.55 4.04
C GLY A 172 2.67 5.84 5.25
N ALA A 173 2.07 4.69 5.03
CA ALA A 173 1.45 3.92 6.10
C ALA A 173 1.87 2.44 6.07
N VAL A 174 1.91 1.83 7.25
CA VAL A 174 1.89 0.37 7.43
C VAL A 174 0.49 0.01 7.90
N ILE A 175 -0.24 -0.78 7.11
CA ILE A 175 -1.65 -1.12 7.34
C ILE A 175 -1.78 -2.63 7.44
N GLY A 176 -2.12 -3.13 8.63
CA GLY A 176 -2.22 -4.55 8.94
C GLY A 176 -3.35 -5.27 8.24
N ASP A 177 -3.25 -6.60 8.20
CA ASP A 177 -4.18 -7.50 7.52
C ASP A 177 -5.65 -7.21 7.87
N GLY A 178 -6.55 -7.32 6.88
CA GLY A 178 -8.00 -7.22 7.04
C GLY A 178 -8.54 -5.84 7.36
N THR A 179 -7.68 -4.82 7.43
CA THR A 179 -8.09 -3.44 7.78
C THR A 179 -8.91 -2.80 6.67
N GLN A 180 -9.99 -2.11 7.07
CA GLN A 180 -10.93 -1.42 6.20
C GLN A 180 -10.87 0.09 6.45
N ILE A 181 -10.50 0.87 5.46
CA ILE A 181 -10.41 2.34 5.56
C ILE A 181 -11.50 2.97 4.71
N GLY A 182 -12.35 3.75 5.35
CA GLY A 182 -13.46 4.45 4.71
C GLY A 182 -13.01 5.49 3.68
N CYS A 183 -13.94 5.89 2.81
CA CYS A 183 -13.68 6.82 1.73
C CYS A 183 -13.11 8.17 2.23
N ASN A 184 -12.26 8.78 1.41
CA ASN A 184 -11.65 10.09 1.65
C ASN A 184 -10.86 10.23 2.96
N CYS A 185 -10.41 9.12 3.54
CA CYS A 185 -9.45 9.17 4.63
C CYS A 185 -8.05 9.55 4.13
N VAL A 186 -7.30 10.23 5.00
CA VAL A 186 -5.88 10.52 4.76
C VAL A 186 -5.08 9.93 5.92
N THR A 187 -4.08 9.10 5.61
CA THR A 187 -3.10 8.72 6.63
C THR A 187 -1.94 9.71 6.65
N ASN A 188 -1.52 10.14 7.82
CA ASN A 188 -0.32 10.96 7.98
C ASN A 188 0.96 10.14 7.72
N PRO A 189 2.05 10.78 7.31
CA PRO A 189 3.33 10.09 7.14
C PRO A 189 3.74 9.33 8.40
N GLY A 190 4.06 8.05 8.24
CA GLY A 190 4.43 7.16 9.34
C GLY A 190 3.26 6.64 10.17
N ALA A 191 2.03 6.65 9.64
CA ALA A 191 0.90 6.01 10.29
C ALA A 191 1.08 4.48 10.34
N ILE A 192 0.84 3.91 11.51
CA ILE A 192 0.90 2.45 11.75
C ILE A 192 -0.48 1.99 12.19
N ILE A 193 -1.12 1.16 11.38
CA ILE A 193 -2.49 0.70 11.62
C ILE A 193 -2.45 -0.83 11.76
N GLY A 194 -2.94 -1.34 12.88
CA GLY A 194 -2.96 -2.76 13.21
C GLY A 194 -3.89 -3.58 12.31
N LYS A 195 -4.01 -4.87 12.63
CA LYS A 195 -4.89 -5.82 11.92
C LYS A 195 -6.37 -5.56 12.22
N ASN A 196 -7.24 -5.81 11.23
CA ASN A 196 -8.69 -5.77 11.37
C ASN A 196 -9.23 -4.46 11.99
N VAL A 197 -8.58 -3.34 11.65
CA VAL A 197 -9.05 -2.01 12.04
C VAL A 197 -10.14 -1.54 11.09
N ILE A 198 -11.13 -0.84 11.61
CA ILE A 198 -12.17 -0.17 10.83
C ILE A 198 -12.05 1.32 11.03
N CYS A 199 -11.77 2.07 9.96
CA CYS A 199 -11.74 3.52 9.95
C CYS A 199 -12.97 4.06 9.22
N HIS A 200 -13.74 4.92 9.89
CA HIS A 200 -14.88 5.60 9.26
C HIS A 200 -14.42 6.58 8.17
N PRO A 201 -15.29 6.95 7.23
CA PRO A 201 -14.92 7.88 6.15
C PRO A 201 -14.51 9.26 6.64
N CYS A 202 -13.76 9.99 5.78
CA CYS A 202 -13.39 11.41 5.96
C CYS A 202 -12.57 11.69 7.23
N LEU A 203 -11.66 10.76 7.58
CA LEU A 203 -10.78 10.90 8.74
C LEU A 203 -9.34 11.21 8.35
N THR A 204 -8.65 11.95 9.20
CA THR A 204 -7.19 12.02 9.21
C THR A 204 -6.67 11.05 10.28
N ILE A 205 -5.84 10.09 9.86
CA ILE A 205 -5.35 8.99 10.71
C ILE A 205 -3.83 9.12 10.84
N GLY A 206 -3.34 9.21 12.07
CA GLY A 206 -1.89 9.31 12.34
C GLY A 206 -1.49 8.54 13.59
N GLY A 207 -0.18 8.33 13.76
CA GLY A 207 0.37 7.56 14.86
C GLY A 207 0.03 6.07 14.76
N TYR A 208 -0.14 5.43 15.91
CA TYR A 208 -0.44 4.00 16.02
C TYR A 208 -1.91 3.76 16.34
N VAL A 209 -2.56 2.93 15.54
CA VAL A 209 -3.91 2.42 15.78
C VAL A 209 -3.79 0.92 16.10
N PRO A 210 -4.22 0.47 17.29
CA PRO A 210 -4.11 -0.94 17.67
C PRO A 210 -5.02 -1.84 16.83
N SER A 211 -4.63 -3.11 16.70
CA SER A 211 -5.44 -4.12 16.01
C SER A 211 -6.85 -4.22 16.60
N TYR A 212 -7.84 -4.52 15.74
CA TYR A 212 -9.26 -4.59 16.07
C TYR A 212 -9.87 -3.26 16.53
N GLY A 213 -9.13 -2.17 16.37
CA GLY A 213 -9.59 -0.83 16.71
C GLY A 213 -10.66 -0.31 15.74
N LYS A 214 -11.43 0.66 16.21
CA LYS A 214 -12.38 1.41 15.38
C LYS A 214 -12.10 2.91 15.50
N VAL A 215 -11.72 3.55 14.39
CA VAL A 215 -11.48 5.00 14.33
C VAL A 215 -12.75 5.67 13.82
N LYS A 216 -13.30 6.58 14.64
CA LYS A 216 -14.55 7.30 14.35
C LYS A 216 -14.31 8.80 14.45
N PRO A 217 -15.14 9.64 13.80
CA PRO A 217 -15.08 11.08 14.00
C PRO A 217 -15.40 11.46 15.45
N ALA A 218 -14.74 12.48 15.96
CA ALA A 218 -14.96 12.98 17.33
C ALA A 218 -16.33 13.68 17.48
N GLN A 219 -16.85 14.25 16.40
CA GLN A 219 -18.14 14.97 16.38
C GLN A 219 -19.14 14.28 15.45
N LYS A 220 -20.42 14.30 15.84
CA LYS A 220 -21.53 13.92 14.98
C LYS A 220 -21.89 15.07 14.04
N SER A 221 -22.33 14.77 12.84
CA SER A 221 -22.91 15.76 11.93
C SER A 221 -24.16 16.40 12.57
N ILE A 222 -24.29 17.73 12.45
CA ILE A 222 -25.49 18.46 12.84
C ILE A 222 -26.33 18.64 11.58
N ILE A 223 -27.60 18.23 11.64
CA ILE A 223 -28.59 18.51 10.59
C ILE A 223 -29.27 19.81 10.98
N VAL A 224 -29.18 20.79 10.11
CA VAL A 224 -29.89 22.08 10.26
C VAL A 224 -31.00 22.13 9.24
N GLU A 225 -32.25 22.23 9.69
CA GLU A 225 -33.37 22.51 8.82
C GLU A 225 -33.32 23.97 8.35
N LYS A 226 -33.63 24.21 7.08
CA LYS A 226 -33.67 25.55 6.49
C LYS A 226 -35.03 26.17 6.67
#